data_e7110c6d9f12f9f794f5a375b502b3a4
#
_entry.id   e7110c6d9f12f9f794f5a375b502b3a4
#
_cell.length_a   1.000
_cell.length_b   1.000
_cell.length_c   1.000
_cell.angle_alpha   90.00
_cell.angle_beta   90.00
_cell.angle_gamma   90.00
#
_symmetry.space_group_name_H-M   'P 1'
#
loop_
_entity.id
_entity.type
_entity.pdbx_description
1 polymer ?
#
loop_
_entity_poly.entity_id
_entity_poly.type
_entity_poly.pdbx_seq_one_letter_code
_entity_poly.pdbx_strand_id
1 'polypeptide(L)'
;MTLFPRIASGGALFLLGAVGAWAQSDAKDLYMDKCAVCHGADGAGKTAKGKKLKLKDVHETAAKMKADEMVKIVENGKPPDMDAYGKQFNAAQIKGLVEYYRSLAK
;
A
#
# COMPACT_ATOMS: atom_id res chain seq x y z
N MET A 1 -17.85 -50.17 -5.07
CA MET A 1 -17.64 -49.89 -4.88
C MET A 1 -17.18 -48.91 -4.83
N THR A 2 -17.05 -48.27 -4.88
CA THR A 2 -16.64 -47.55 -4.86
C THR A 2 -16.46 -46.40 -4.84
N LEU A 3 -16.37 -45.81 -4.67
CA LEU A 3 -16.23 -44.96 -4.62
C LEU A 3 -15.85 -43.91 -4.49
N PHE A 4 -15.63 -43.25 -4.45
CA PHE A 4 -15.36 -42.46 -4.24
C PHE A 4 -15.01 -41.32 -4.18
N PRO A 5 -14.56 -40.81 -4.05
CA PRO A 5 -14.19 -39.93 -3.70
C PRO A 5 -14.03 -38.84 -4.18
N ARG A 6 -13.77 -38.28 -4.40
CA ARG A 6 -13.56 -37.43 -4.91
C ARG A 6 -13.60 -36.28 -4.54
N ILE A 7 -13.43 -35.62 -4.49
CA ILE A 7 -13.72 -34.65 -4.08
C ILE A 7 -13.01 -33.68 -3.75
N ALA A 8 -12.95 -32.96 -3.43
CA ALA A 8 -12.23 -32.22 -2.94
C ALA A 8 -11.47 -31.30 -3.52
N SER A 9 -11.32 -30.80 -4.12
CA SER A 9 -10.47 -30.00 -4.67
C SER A 9 -10.86 -28.62 -4.76
N GLY A 10 -11.80 -28.01 -4.76
CA GLY A 10 -12.11 -26.64 -5.01
C GLY A 10 -11.78 -25.65 -3.92
N GLY A 11 -11.48 -26.07 -2.72
CA GLY A 11 -11.29 -25.16 -1.61
C GLY A 11 -10.08 -24.27 -1.71
N ALA A 12 -9.06 -24.71 -2.40
CA ALA A 12 -7.82 -23.94 -2.47
C ALA A 12 -7.99 -22.60 -3.16
N LEU A 13 -8.81 -22.53 -4.18
CA LEU A 13 -9.01 -21.28 -4.91
C LEU A 13 -9.69 -20.22 -4.07
N PHE A 14 -10.60 -20.62 -3.21
CA PHE A 14 -11.24 -19.68 -2.30
C PHE A 14 -10.26 -19.01 -1.38
N LEU A 15 -9.32 -19.78 -0.84
CA LEU A 15 -8.37 -19.24 0.11
C LEU A 15 -7.47 -18.17 -0.51
N LEU A 16 -7.07 -18.36 -1.76
CA LEU A 16 -6.23 -17.38 -2.44
C LEU A 16 -6.95 -16.05 -2.64
N GLY A 17 -8.20 -16.07 -2.98
CA GLY A 17 -8.97 -14.85 -3.13
C GLY A 17 -9.14 -14.11 -1.80
N ALA A 18 -9.38 -14.84 -0.72
CA ALA A 18 -9.54 -14.21 0.58
C ALA A 18 -8.25 -13.52 1.04
N VAL A 19 -7.09 -14.14 0.79
CA VAL A 19 -5.81 -13.54 1.16
C VAL A 19 -5.59 -12.22 0.43
N GLY A 20 -5.91 -12.15 -0.84
CA GLY A 20 -5.76 -10.92 -1.61
C GLY A 20 -6.62 -9.79 -1.07
N ALA A 21 -7.86 -10.08 -0.69
CA ALA A 21 -8.76 -9.07 -0.16
C ALA A 21 -8.25 -8.53 1.19
N TRP A 22 -7.73 -9.40 2.04
CA TRP A 22 -7.18 -8.98 3.32
C TRP A 22 -5.99 -8.06 3.15
N ALA A 23 -5.10 -8.35 2.20
CA ALA A 23 -3.92 -7.54 1.95
C ALA A 23 -4.29 -6.11 1.55
N GLN A 24 -5.34 -5.93 0.76
CA GLN A 24 -5.79 -4.59 0.36
C GLN A 24 -6.36 -3.81 1.53
N SER A 25 -7.13 -4.47 2.41
CA SER A 25 -7.67 -3.81 3.60
C SER A 25 -6.56 -3.34 4.52
N ASP A 26 -5.56 -4.19 4.72
CA ASP A 26 -4.43 -3.86 5.57
C ASP A 26 -3.65 -2.66 5.02
N ALA A 27 -3.45 -2.60 3.72
CA ALA A 27 -2.73 -1.50 3.09
C ALA A 27 -3.43 -0.17 3.32
N LYS A 28 -4.75 -0.15 3.18
CA LYS A 28 -5.52 1.07 3.44
C LYS A 28 -5.39 1.50 4.89
N ASP A 29 -5.53 0.57 5.81
CA ASP A 29 -5.46 0.88 7.23
C ASP A 29 -4.08 1.40 7.61
N LEU A 30 -3.03 0.78 7.11
CA LEU A 30 -1.66 1.25 7.35
C LEU A 30 -1.44 2.63 6.76
N TYR A 31 -1.95 2.87 5.56
CA TYR A 31 -1.82 4.17 4.93
C TYR A 31 -2.50 5.26 5.76
N MET A 32 -3.72 5.01 6.18
CA MET A 32 -4.46 5.97 6.98
C MET A 32 -3.78 6.26 8.30
N ASP A 33 -3.15 5.25 8.89
CA ASP A 33 -2.48 5.39 10.18
C ASP A 33 -1.13 6.10 10.08
N LYS A 34 -0.34 5.81 9.05
CA LYS A 34 1.06 6.27 8.99
C LYS A 34 1.34 7.32 7.93
N CYS A 35 0.56 7.38 6.89
CA CYS A 35 0.89 8.19 5.71
C CYS A 35 -0.05 9.37 5.52
N ALA A 36 -1.33 9.19 5.84
CA ALA A 36 -2.35 10.19 5.54
C ALA A 36 -2.17 11.51 6.29
N VAL A 37 -1.49 11.49 7.43
CA VAL A 37 -1.27 12.72 8.19
C VAL A 37 -0.53 13.77 7.35
N CYS A 38 0.33 13.33 6.46
CA CYS A 38 1.04 14.22 5.53
C CYS A 38 0.45 14.17 4.14
N HIS A 39 0.32 12.96 3.58
CA HIS A 39 -0.12 12.80 2.19
C HIS A 39 -1.62 13.01 1.98
N GLY A 40 -2.42 12.93 3.04
CA GLY A 40 -3.86 13.06 2.95
C GLY A 40 -4.55 11.75 2.62
N ALA A 41 -5.80 11.61 3.03
CA ALA A 41 -6.59 10.43 2.71
C ALA A 41 -6.76 10.26 1.19
N ASP A 42 -6.74 11.37 0.46
CA ASP A 42 -6.86 11.39 -1.00
C ASP A 42 -5.51 11.43 -1.71
N GLY A 43 -4.41 11.49 -0.99
CA GLY A 43 -3.07 11.55 -1.57
C GLY A 43 -2.68 12.90 -2.15
N ALA A 44 -3.48 13.93 -1.94
CA ALA A 44 -3.23 15.24 -2.54
C ALA A 44 -2.11 16.04 -1.86
N GLY A 45 -1.68 15.61 -0.66
CA GLY A 45 -0.63 16.33 0.06
C GLY A 45 -1.06 17.66 0.62
N LYS A 46 -2.36 17.88 0.78
CA LYS A 46 -2.91 19.18 1.19
C LYS A 46 -3.34 19.25 2.64
N THR A 47 -2.90 18.29 3.47
CA THR A 47 -3.09 18.41 4.92
C THR A 47 -2.23 19.57 5.42
N ALA A 48 -2.48 20.04 6.64
CA ALA A 48 -1.68 21.12 7.22
C ALA A 48 -0.19 20.77 7.17
N LYS A 49 0.16 19.53 7.54
CA LYS A 49 1.54 19.09 7.53
C LYS A 49 2.08 18.91 6.12
N GLY A 50 1.25 18.39 5.21
CA GLY A 50 1.62 18.24 3.82
C GLY A 50 1.95 19.55 3.15
N LYS A 51 1.15 20.59 3.43
CA LYS A 51 1.43 21.93 2.89
C LYS A 51 2.73 22.50 3.44
N LYS A 52 2.97 22.31 4.71
CA LYS A 52 4.19 22.78 5.34
C LYS A 52 5.42 22.14 4.73
N LEU A 53 5.35 20.86 4.42
CA LEU A 53 6.44 20.11 3.81
C LEU A 53 6.46 20.23 2.29
N LYS A 54 5.48 20.89 1.71
CA LYS A 54 5.36 21.09 0.25
C LYS A 54 5.26 19.76 -0.50
N LEU A 55 4.44 18.87 0.00
CA LEU A 55 4.23 17.57 -0.64
C LEU A 55 3.49 17.72 -1.96
N LYS A 56 3.84 16.85 -2.89
CA LYS A 56 3.20 16.82 -4.20
C LYS A 56 1.95 15.95 -4.16
N ASP A 57 1.02 16.25 -5.04
CA ASP A 57 -0.17 15.46 -5.24
C ASP A 57 0.20 14.09 -5.83
N VAL A 58 -0.53 13.05 -5.42
CA VAL A 58 -0.28 11.69 -5.91
C VAL A 58 -0.42 11.60 -7.43
N HIS A 59 -1.29 12.38 -8.04
CA HIS A 59 -1.44 12.37 -9.49
C HIS A 59 -0.13 12.75 -10.18
N GLU A 60 0.57 13.72 -9.64
CA GLU A 60 1.87 14.11 -10.17
C GLU A 60 2.93 13.06 -9.86
N THR A 61 2.98 12.58 -8.65
CA THR A 61 4.00 11.60 -8.23
C THR A 61 3.85 10.29 -9.00
N ALA A 62 2.63 9.80 -9.14
CA ALA A 62 2.39 8.54 -9.85
C ALA A 62 2.70 8.65 -11.34
N ALA A 63 2.59 9.85 -11.92
CA ALA A 63 2.91 10.06 -13.32
C ALA A 63 4.42 10.06 -13.57
N LYS A 64 5.21 10.43 -12.57
CA LYS A 64 6.66 10.62 -12.74
C LYS A 64 7.51 9.51 -12.15
N MET A 65 6.96 8.72 -11.25
CA MET A 65 7.73 7.75 -10.48
C MET A 65 7.13 6.36 -10.58
N LYS A 66 7.97 5.37 -10.74
CA LYS A 66 7.53 3.98 -10.81
C LYS A 66 7.28 3.41 -9.41
N ALA A 67 6.49 2.35 -9.35
CA ALA A 67 6.14 1.74 -8.08
C ALA A 67 7.37 1.26 -7.29
N ASP A 68 8.35 0.66 -7.95
CA ASP A 68 9.55 0.17 -7.27
C ASP A 68 10.40 1.31 -6.71
N GLU A 69 10.40 2.46 -7.36
CA GLU A 69 11.07 3.64 -6.82
C GLU A 69 10.37 4.13 -5.56
N MET A 70 9.04 4.12 -5.56
CA MET A 70 8.28 4.49 -4.38
C MET A 70 8.51 3.53 -3.21
N VAL A 71 8.63 2.23 -3.51
CA VAL A 71 8.95 1.24 -2.49
C VAL A 71 10.25 1.59 -1.78
N LYS A 72 11.27 1.98 -2.53
CA LYS A 72 12.55 2.37 -1.93
C LYS A 72 12.42 3.61 -1.06
N ILE A 73 11.60 4.55 -1.47
CA ILE A 73 11.37 5.76 -0.68
C ILE A 73 10.68 5.41 0.64
N VAL A 74 9.70 4.51 0.62
CA VAL A 74 9.03 4.10 1.86
C VAL A 74 9.99 3.34 2.76
N GLU A 75 10.82 2.47 2.18
CA GLU A 75 11.81 1.72 2.95
C GLU A 75 12.84 2.62 3.62
N ASN A 76 13.37 3.57 2.90
CA ASN A 76 14.50 4.39 3.34
C ASN A 76 14.10 5.76 3.87
N GLY A 77 12.89 6.20 3.59
CA GLY A 77 12.44 7.52 3.97
C GLY A 77 13.07 8.63 3.16
N LYS A 78 12.70 9.83 3.49
CA LYS A 78 13.32 11.07 2.98
C LYS A 78 13.57 11.99 4.17
N PRO A 79 14.66 11.75 4.87
CA PRO A 79 14.94 12.56 6.09
C PRO A 79 15.14 14.02 5.72
N PRO A 80 14.77 14.95 6.59
CA PRO A 80 14.10 14.69 7.88
C PRO A 80 12.58 14.61 7.77
N ASP A 81 12.01 14.79 6.60
CA ASP A 81 10.57 15.01 6.45
C ASP A 81 9.74 13.73 6.44
N MET A 82 10.26 12.66 5.88
CA MET A 82 9.55 11.38 5.81
C MET A 82 10.36 10.29 6.48
N ASP A 83 9.74 9.60 7.44
CA ASP A 83 10.39 8.50 8.15
C ASP A 83 10.63 7.30 7.26
N ALA A 84 11.61 6.50 7.64
CA ALA A 84 11.88 5.22 6.98
C ALA A 84 11.03 4.13 7.61
N TYR A 85 10.41 3.29 6.80
CA TYR A 85 9.54 2.23 7.28
C TYR A 85 10.06 0.83 7.02
N GLY A 86 11.28 0.70 6.48
CA GLY A 86 11.86 -0.59 6.15
C GLY A 86 12.02 -1.54 7.33
N LYS A 87 12.12 -1.00 8.54
CA LYS A 87 12.23 -1.81 9.76
C LYS A 87 10.90 -2.03 10.45
N GLN A 88 9.90 -1.23 10.12
CA GLN A 88 8.57 -1.34 10.74
C GLN A 88 7.65 -2.27 9.97
N PHE A 89 7.80 -2.31 8.66
CA PHE A 89 6.92 -3.08 7.78
C PHE A 89 7.73 -4.04 6.93
N ASN A 90 7.16 -5.19 6.62
CA ASN A 90 7.80 -6.14 5.72
C ASN A 90 7.60 -5.72 4.26
N ALA A 91 8.28 -6.43 3.35
CA ALA A 91 8.25 -6.08 1.94
C ALA A 91 6.84 -6.09 1.34
N ALA A 92 6.02 -7.06 1.74
CA ALA A 92 4.64 -7.16 1.23
C ALA A 92 3.79 -5.98 1.70
N GLN A 93 3.97 -5.55 2.94
CA GLN A 93 3.25 -4.40 3.48
C GLN A 93 3.65 -3.12 2.76
N ILE A 94 4.93 -2.92 2.52
CA ILE A 94 5.42 -1.72 1.84
C ILE A 94 4.92 -1.70 0.40
N LYS A 95 4.96 -2.82 -0.29
CA LYS A 95 4.42 -2.92 -1.64
C LYS A 95 2.93 -2.58 -1.66
N GLY A 96 2.19 -3.11 -0.70
CA GLY A 96 0.76 -2.81 -0.58
C GLY A 96 0.49 -1.33 -0.33
N LEU A 97 1.28 -0.69 0.52
CA LEU A 97 1.16 0.74 0.77
C LEU A 97 1.37 1.55 -0.50
N VAL A 98 2.40 1.21 -1.26
CA VAL A 98 2.68 1.91 -2.52
C VAL A 98 1.54 1.69 -3.53
N GLU A 99 1.04 0.48 -3.64
CA GLU A 99 -0.08 0.20 -4.53
C GLU A 99 -1.33 0.98 -4.12
N TYR A 100 -1.60 1.04 -2.83
CA TYR A 100 -2.74 1.81 -2.34
C TYR A 100 -2.58 3.29 -2.65
N TYR A 101 -1.42 3.86 -2.33
CA TYR A 101 -1.15 5.26 -2.61
C TYR A 101 -1.33 5.58 -4.10
N ARG A 102 -0.76 4.76 -4.97
CA ARG A 102 -0.89 4.97 -6.41
C ARG A 102 -2.33 4.85 -6.90
N SER A 103 -3.13 4.01 -6.24
CA SER A 103 -4.53 3.86 -6.61
C SER A 103 -5.33 5.14 -6.36
N LEU A 104 -4.87 6.01 -5.49
CA LEU A 104 -5.52 7.29 -5.21
C LEU A 104 -5.43 8.26 -6.40
N ALA A 105 -4.53 7.99 -7.33
CA ALA A 105 -4.37 8.82 -8.53
C ALA A 105 -5.38 8.49 -9.63
N LYS A 106 -6.21 7.50 -9.45
CA LYS A 106 -7.16 7.08 -10.50
C LYS A 106 -8.51 7.73 -10.38
#